data_8d0a1a73110d3acadcc7bb4290e70ea1
#
_entry.id   8d0a1a73110d3acadcc7bb4290e70ea1
#
_cell.length_a   1.000
_cell.length_b   1.000
_cell.length_c   1.000
_cell.angle_alpha   90.00
_cell.angle_beta   90.00
_cell.angle_gamma   90.00
#
_symmetry.space_group_name_H-M   'P 1'
#
loop_
_entity.id
_entity.type
_entity.pdbx_description
1 polymer ?
#
loop_
_entity_poly.entity_id
_entity_poly.type
_entity_poly.pdbx_seq_one_letter_code
_entity_poly.pdbx_strand_id
1 'polypeptide(L)' 'MNIYRISAEGYAMYFFRVAARTQAAACMKLAVLLGIAAENCRVMETLPLNDHVREIESCRTRVSAR' A
#
# COMPACT_ATOMS: atom_id res chain seq x y z
N MET A 1 12.81 -3.25 -0.11
CA MET A 1 11.33 -3.29 -0.22
C MET A 1 10.75 -1.99 0.29
N ASN A 2 9.71 -1.52 -0.35
CA ASN A 2 9.06 -0.26 0.02
C ASN A 2 7.58 -0.48 0.25
N ILE A 3 6.96 0.45 0.96
CA ILE A 3 5.52 0.50 1.09
C ILE A 3 5.02 1.58 0.15
N TYR A 4 4.10 1.23 -0.73
CA TYR A 4 3.52 2.16 -1.69
C TYR A 4 2.09 2.47 -1.28
N ARG A 5 1.79 3.76 -1.18
CA ARG A 5 0.43 4.22 -0.95
C ARG A 5 -0.20 4.45 -2.30
N ILE A 6 -1.23 3.69 -2.62
CA ILE A 6 -1.80 3.63 -3.95
C ILE A 6 -3.26 4.03 -3.93
N SER A 7 -3.63 4.88 -4.87
CA SER A 7 -5.01 5.21 -5.18
C SER A 7 -5.46 4.36 -6.38
N ALA A 8 -6.65 3.84 -6.34
CA ALA A 8 -7.21 3.04 -7.42
C ALA A 8 -8.48 3.68 -7.97
N GLU A 9 -8.66 3.63 -9.28
CA GLU A 9 -9.86 4.14 -9.92
C GLU A 9 -11.08 3.35 -9.47
N GLY A 10 -12.15 4.05 -9.13
CA GLY A 10 -13.33 3.44 -8.56
C GLY A 10 -13.31 3.33 -7.03
N TYR A 11 -12.17 3.68 -6.43
CA TYR A 11 -11.99 3.63 -4.98
C TYR A 11 -11.48 4.97 -4.47
N ALA A 12 -12.09 6.06 -4.90
CA ALA A 12 -11.61 7.43 -4.67
C ALA A 12 -11.45 7.80 -3.19
N MET A 13 -12.18 7.17 -2.31
CA MET A 13 -12.13 7.46 -0.87
C MET A 13 -11.12 6.60 -0.13
N TYR A 14 -10.41 5.73 -0.82
CA TYR A 14 -9.51 4.77 -0.20
C TYR A 14 -8.09 4.90 -0.70
N PHE A 15 -7.15 4.71 0.21
CA PHE A 15 -5.74 4.57 -0.12
C PHE A 15 -5.28 3.21 0.38
N PHE A 16 -4.60 2.49 -0.49
CA PHE A 16 -4.12 1.15 -0.19
C PHE A 16 -2.62 1.18 0.06
N ARG A 17 -2.15 0.46 1.06
CA ARG A 17 -0.73 0.30 1.34
C ARG A 17 -0.28 -1.06 0.85
N VAL A 18 0.68 -1.08 -0.04
CA VAL A 18 1.19 -2.32 -0.62
C VAL A 18 2.70 -2.37 -0.48
N ALA A 19 3.21 -3.42 0.13
CA ALA A 19 4.64 -3.66 0.22
C ALA A 19 5.11 -4.39 -1.03
N ALA A 20 6.11 -3.83 -1.70
CA ALA A 20 6.67 -4.41 -2.90
C ALA A 20 8.07 -3.85 -3.17
N ARG A 21 8.80 -4.47 -4.09
CA ARG A 21 10.13 -4.01 -4.46
C ARG A 21 10.09 -2.84 -5.44
N THR A 22 9.07 -2.78 -6.28
CA THR A 22 8.92 -1.73 -7.28
C THR A 22 7.50 -1.22 -7.30
N GLN A 23 7.31 -0.02 -7.88
CA GLN A 23 5.98 0.55 -8.08
C GLN A 23 5.11 -0.35 -8.95
N ALA A 24 5.68 -0.87 -10.02
CA ALA A 24 4.95 -1.75 -10.93
C ALA A 24 4.44 -3.00 -10.21
N ALA A 25 5.29 -3.62 -9.40
CA ALA A 25 4.90 -4.80 -8.63
C ALA A 25 3.79 -4.48 -7.63
N ALA A 26 3.86 -3.33 -6.98
CA ALA A 26 2.82 -2.90 -6.04
C ALA A 26 1.48 -2.70 -6.73
N CYS A 27 1.47 -2.02 -7.87
CA CYS A 27 0.26 -1.80 -8.66
C CYS A 27 -0.34 -3.11 -9.15
N MET A 28 0.50 -4.04 -9.59
CA MET A 28 0.04 -5.35 -10.04
C MET A 28 -0.61 -6.15 -8.91
N LYS A 29 0.00 -6.16 -7.74
CA LYS A 29 -0.57 -6.83 -6.57
C LYS A 29 -1.94 -6.30 -6.23
N LEU A 30 -2.07 -4.98 -6.18
CA LEU A 30 -3.33 -4.33 -5.85
C LEU A 30 -4.39 -4.56 -6.94
N ALA A 31 -3.99 -4.47 -8.20
CA ALA A 31 -4.88 -4.70 -9.32
C ALA A 31 -5.51 -6.10 -9.27
N VAL A 32 -4.70 -7.10 -8.98
CA VAL A 32 -5.18 -8.48 -8.84
C VAL A 32 -6.18 -8.60 -7.70
N LEU A 33 -5.87 -7.99 -6.55
CA LEU A 33 -6.76 -8.05 -5.39
C LEU A 33 -8.10 -7.36 -5.63
N LEU A 34 -8.08 -6.23 -6.36
CA LEU A 34 -9.30 -5.46 -6.63
C LEU A 34 -10.02 -5.90 -7.90
N GLY A 35 -9.38 -6.72 -8.73
CA GLY A 35 -9.95 -7.15 -9.99
C GLY A 35 -10.03 -6.05 -11.04
N ILE A 36 -9.06 -5.11 -11.02
CA ILE A 36 -8.99 -3.99 -11.96
C ILE A 36 -7.67 -4.05 -12.73
N ALA A 37 -7.55 -3.20 -13.76
CA ALA A 37 -6.31 -3.08 -14.51
C ALA A 37 -5.24 -2.34 -13.69
N ALA A 38 -3.98 -2.78 -13.79
CA ALA A 38 -2.89 -2.14 -13.06
C ALA A 38 -2.71 -0.67 -13.43
N GLU A 39 -3.03 -0.30 -14.67
CA GLU A 39 -2.98 1.09 -15.14
C GLU A 39 -3.96 2.01 -14.42
N ASN A 40 -4.97 1.45 -13.76
CA ASN A 40 -5.95 2.21 -12.98
C ASN A 40 -5.48 2.45 -11.55
N CYS A 41 -4.30 1.96 -11.21
CA CYS A 41 -3.67 2.18 -9.91
C CYS A 41 -2.61 3.26 -10.04
N ARG A 42 -2.61 4.21 -9.10
CA ARG A 42 -1.65 5.33 -9.08
C ARG A 42 -0.92 5.36 -7.76
N VAL A 43 0.41 5.33 -7.82
CA VAL A 43 1.23 5.47 -6.62
C VAL A 43 1.25 6.93 -6.20
N MET A 44 0.76 7.20 -5.01
CA MET A 44 0.69 8.55 -4.45
C MET A 44 1.90 8.86 -3.59
N GLU A 45 2.43 7.86 -2.90
CA GLU A 45 3.54 8.04 -1.98
C GLU A 45 4.33 6.75 -1.86
N THR A 46 5.64 6.87 -1.71
CA THR A 46 6.55 5.74 -1.51
C THR A 46 7.28 5.93 -0.19
N LEU A 47 7.19 4.95 0.69
CA LEU A 47 7.86 4.95 1.98
C LEU A 47 8.81 3.76 2.07
N PRO A 48 10.05 3.96 2.54
CA PRO A 48 10.94 2.82 2.75
C PRO A 48 10.42 1.95 3.88
N LEU A 49 10.45 0.65 3.68
CA LEU A 49 10.11 -0.30 4.72
C LEU A 49 11.37 -0.59 5.53
N ASN A 50 11.43 -0.08 6.74
CA ASN A 50 12.55 -0.28 7.65
C ASN A 50 12.02 -0.63 9.04
N ASP A 51 12.94 -0.93 9.96
CA ASP A 51 12.57 -1.35 11.32
C ASP A 51 11.75 -0.30 12.07
N HIS A 52 12.07 0.97 11.87
CA HIS A 52 11.36 2.06 12.51
C HIS A 52 9.89 2.09 12.07
N VAL A 53 9.65 1.96 10.76
CA VAL A 53 8.29 1.91 10.21
C VAL A 53 7.52 0.71 10.76
N ARG A 54 8.19 -0.43 10.85
CA ARG A 54 7.60 -1.64 11.42
C ARG A 54 7.17 -1.45 12.87
N GLU A 55 8.02 -0.81 13.67
CA GLU A 55 7.71 -0.54 15.06
C GLU A 55 6.47 0.34 15.20
N ILE A 56 6.38 1.37 14.40
CA ILE A 56 5.24 2.28 14.41
C ILE A 56 3.95 1.54 14.03
N GLU A 57 4.01 0.73 13.00
CA GLU A 57 2.85 -0.04 12.56
C GLU A 57 2.43 -1.06 13.62
N SER A 58 3.38 -1.72 14.27
CA SER A 58 3.10 -2.65 15.35
C SER A 58 2.42 -1.96 16.54
N CYS A 59 2.89 -0.78 16.91
CA CYS A 59 2.29 -0.01 17.98
C CYS A 59 0.86 0.39 17.66
N ARG A 60 0.60 0.82 16.43
CA ARG A 60 -0.74 1.16 15.98
C ARG A 60 -1.68 -0.04 16.03
N THR A 61 -1.18 -1.18 15.60
CA THR A 61 -1.96 -2.41 15.62
C THR A 61 -2.37 -2.79 17.05
N ARG A 62 -1.46 -2.65 18.01
CA ARG A 62 -1.75 -2.91 19.41
C ARG A 62 -2.85 -1.98 19.93
N VAL A 63 -2.75 -0.71 19.63
CA VAL A 63 -3.75 0.27 20.06
C VAL A 63 -5.10 -0.05 19.43
N SER A 64 -5.11 -0.40 18.16
CA SER A 64 -6.33 -0.74 17.44
C SER A 64 -6.99 -2.02 17.97
N ALA A 65 -6.21 -2.94 18.50
CA ALA A 65 -6.71 -4.20 19.02
C ALA A 65 -7.47 -4.07 20.34
N ARG A 66 -7.37 -2.95 21.00
CA ARG A 66 -8.11 -2.66 22.22
C ARG A 66 -9.52 -2.17 21.91
#